data_6370dfe5ac45781ed4d7567ed218185b
#
_entry.id   6370dfe5ac45781ed4d7567ed218185b
#
_cell.length_a   1.000
_cell.length_b   1.000
_cell.length_c   1.000
_cell.angle_alpha   90.00
_cell.angle_beta   90.00
_cell.angle_gamma   90.00
#
_symmetry.space_group_name_H-M   'P 1'
#
loop_
_entity.id
_entity.type
_entity.pdbx_description
1 polymer ?
#
loop_
_entity_poly.entity_id
_entity_poly.type
_entity_poly.pdbx_seq_one_letter_code
_entity_poly.pdbx_strand_id
1 'polypeptide(L)'
;MKIYKKVQHEYFEAILDGRKQFEIRLADFKYKPGDTLVLQEQKPSKKTLSGRELPCEILFNINTKTTEKFWPKEKIDKYGLVVLSIRRKFKFKINNFKSHR
;
A
#
# COMPACT_ATOMS: atom_id res chain seq x y z
N MET A 1 -7.74 -4.65 -15.31
CA MET A 1 -6.79 -3.78 -16.03
C MET A 1 -5.43 -3.89 -15.35
N LYS A 2 -4.38 -3.84 -16.14
CA LYS A 2 -3.01 -3.80 -15.58
C LYS A 2 -2.50 -2.38 -15.60
N ILE A 3 -1.94 -1.96 -14.47
CA ILE A 3 -1.39 -0.62 -14.29
C ILE A 3 0.07 -0.77 -13.92
N TYR A 4 0.95 -0.12 -14.66
CA TYR A 4 2.40 -0.24 -14.45
C TYR A 4 2.94 1.00 -13.76
N LYS A 5 3.65 0.80 -12.65
CA LYS A 5 4.24 1.90 -11.88
C LYS A 5 5.66 1.53 -11.46
N LYS A 6 6.56 2.50 -11.59
CA LYS A 6 7.94 2.35 -11.12
C LYS A 6 7.99 2.49 -9.62
N VAL A 7 8.89 1.75 -8.99
CA VAL A 7 9.06 1.82 -7.55
C VAL A 7 10.54 1.71 -7.21
N GLN A 8 10.95 2.42 -6.18
CA GLN A 8 12.34 2.42 -5.73
C GLN A 8 12.71 1.04 -5.21
N HIS A 9 13.99 0.70 -5.35
CA HIS A 9 14.51 -0.61 -4.97
C HIS A 9 14.13 -1.02 -3.55
N GLU A 10 14.34 -0.15 -2.58
CA GLU A 10 14.07 -0.46 -1.17
C GLU A 10 12.59 -0.80 -0.94
N TYR A 11 11.71 -0.06 -1.60
CA TYR A 11 10.27 -0.30 -1.46
C TYR A 11 9.85 -1.57 -2.18
N PHE A 12 10.46 -1.85 -3.33
CA PHE A 12 10.22 -3.09 -4.05
C PHE A 12 10.58 -4.29 -3.16
N GLU A 13 11.75 -4.24 -2.53
CA GLU A 13 12.19 -5.31 -1.64
C GLU A 13 11.25 -5.46 -0.45
N ALA A 14 10.81 -4.34 0.13
CA ALA A 14 9.93 -4.37 1.29
C ALA A 14 8.57 -4.98 0.96
N ILE A 15 8.06 -4.74 -0.26
CA ILE A 15 6.82 -5.35 -0.69
C ILE A 15 7.03 -6.83 -0.97
N LEU A 16 8.13 -7.16 -1.62
CA LEU A 16 8.44 -8.53 -1.99
C LEU A 16 8.54 -9.44 -0.76
N ASP A 17 9.16 -8.96 0.31
CA ASP A 17 9.32 -9.76 1.53
C ASP A 17 8.18 -9.58 2.53
N GLY A 18 7.14 -8.83 2.18
CA GLY A 18 5.93 -8.73 2.98
C GLY A 18 5.94 -7.68 4.09
N ARG A 19 7.03 -6.93 4.24
CA ARG A 19 7.08 -5.88 5.27
C ARG A 19 6.21 -4.69 4.92
N LYS A 20 6.07 -4.37 3.63
CA LYS A 20 5.30 -3.22 3.17
C LYS A 20 4.07 -3.74 2.41
N GLN A 21 2.90 -3.57 3.01
CA GLN A 21 1.66 -4.09 2.44
C GLN A 21 0.74 -2.95 2.03
N PHE A 22 1.31 -1.91 1.47
CA PHE A 22 0.57 -0.76 0.97
C PHE A 22 1.39 -0.10 -0.13
N GLU A 23 0.72 0.77 -0.89
CA GLU A 23 1.38 1.59 -1.90
C GLU A 23 0.76 2.98 -1.88
N ILE A 24 1.60 4.01 -1.92
CA ILE A 24 1.15 5.39 -1.91
C ILE A 24 1.55 6.05 -3.22
N ARG A 25 0.56 6.56 -3.94
CA ARG A 25 0.77 7.21 -5.23
C ARG A 25 -0.10 8.43 -5.35
N LEU A 26 0.28 9.36 -6.22
CA LEU A 26 -0.65 10.39 -6.63
C LEU A 26 -1.82 9.71 -7.33
N ALA A 27 -3.03 10.15 -7.01
CA ALA A 27 -4.23 9.55 -7.57
C ALA A 27 -4.57 10.20 -8.91
N ASP A 28 -3.58 10.23 -9.82
CA ASP A 28 -3.69 10.86 -11.12
C ASP A 28 -3.88 9.83 -12.25
N PHE A 29 -4.33 8.64 -11.90
CA PHE A 29 -4.59 7.58 -12.87
C PHE A 29 -5.84 6.83 -12.44
N LYS A 30 -6.40 6.06 -13.38
CA LYS A 30 -7.60 5.27 -13.11
C LYS A 30 -7.20 3.95 -12.45
N TYR A 31 -7.96 3.58 -11.43
CA TYR A 31 -7.74 2.34 -10.71
C TYR A 31 -9.03 1.93 -10.00
N LYS A 32 -9.14 0.65 -9.71
CA LYS A 32 -10.24 0.15 -8.89
C LYS A 32 -9.82 -1.18 -8.27
N PRO A 33 -10.45 -1.58 -7.17
CA PRO A 33 -10.20 -2.91 -6.61
C PRO A 33 -10.39 -3.99 -7.66
N GLY A 34 -9.51 -4.97 -7.65
CA GLY A 34 -9.49 -6.04 -8.65
C GLY A 34 -8.51 -5.80 -9.77
N ASP A 35 -8.07 -4.56 -9.98
CA ASP A 35 -7.02 -4.29 -10.97
C ASP A 35 -5.68 -4.83 -10.49
N THR A 36 -4.79 -5.08 -11.43
CA THR A 36 -3.43 -5.51 -11.13
C THR A 36 -2.47 -4.33 -11.23
N LEU A 37 -1.80 -4.06 -10.14
CA LEU A 37 -0.74 -3.05 -10.10
C LEU A 37 0.58 -3.78 -10.26
N VAL A 38 1.24 -3.53 -11.40
CA VAL A 38 2.54 -4.16 -11.68
C VAL A 38 3.62 -3.17 -11.27
N LEU A 39 4.34 -3.50 -10.22
CA LEU A 39 5.42 -2.65 -9.71
C LEU A 39 6.71 -3.01 -10.44
N GLN A 40 7.35 -2.02 -11.01
CA GLN A 40 8.58 -2.19 -11.78
C GLN A 40 9.74 -1.62 -10.97
N GLU A 41 10.65 -2.49 -10.59
CA GLU A 41 11.77 -2.09 -9.73
C GLU A 41 12.75 -1.18 -10.45
N GLN A 42 13.09 -0.08 -9.81
CA GLN A 42 14.21 0.76 -10.24
C GLN A 42 15.48 0.23 -9.60
N LYS A 43 16.60 0.31 -10.33
CA LYS A 43 17.90 -0.11 -9.79
C LYS A 43 18.28 0.79 -8.62
N PRO A 44 19.04 0.26 -7.65
CA PRO A 44 19.47 1.09 -6.52
C PRO A 44 20.21 2.34 -7.01
N SER A 45 19.82 3.50 -6.45
CA SER A 45 20.42 4.78 -6.76
C SER A 45 20.37 5.18 -8.22
N LYS A 46 19.47 4.55 -9.00
CA LYS A 46 19.31 4.85 -10.42
C LYS A 46 17.83 4.86 -10.76
N LYS A 47 17.51 5.56 -11.85
CA LYS A 47 16.11 5.61 -12.29
C LYS A 47 15.79 4.58 -13.37
N THR A 48 16.78 3.82 -13.82
CA THR A 48 16.57 2.79 -14.82
C THR A 48 15.94 1.55 -14.19
N LEU A 49 15.11 0.84 -14.94
CA LEU A 49 14.46 -0.35 -14.45
C LEU A 49 15.43 -1.53 -14.41
N SER A 50 15.27 -2.37 -13.39
CA SER A 50 16.09 -3.57 -13.23
C SER A 50 15.62 -4.72 -14.10
N GLY A 51 14.36 -4.69 -14.52
CA GLY A 51 13.72 -5.80 -15.20
C GLY A 51 12.85 -6.65 -14.29
N ARG A 52 12.95 -6.48 -12.97
CA ARG A 52 12.07 -7.22 -12.06
C ARG A 52 10.73 -6.50 -11.95
N GLU A 53 9.68 -7.28 -11.97
CA GLU A 53 8.32 -6.76 -11.84
C GLU A 53 7.57 -7.62 -10.83
N LEU A 54 6.66 -6.98 -10.11
CA LEU A 54 5.87 -7.65 -9.10
C LEU A 54 4.41 -7.30 -9.31
N PRO A 55 3.60 -8.23 -9.82
CA PRO A 55 2.16 -7.97 -9.95
C PRO A 55 1.49 -8.07 -8.60
N CYS A 56 0.67 -7.08 -8.29
CA CYS A 56 -0.07 -7.01 -7.04
C CYS A 56 -1.52 -6.73 -7.33
N GLU A 57 -2.41 -7.38 -6.61
CA GLU A 57 -3.82 -7.09 -6.76
C GLU A 57 -4.21 -5.92 -5.88
N ILE A 58 -4.95 -4.97 -6.42
CA ILE A 58 -5.50 -3.87 -5.63
C ILE A 58 -6.74 -4.39 -4.91
N LEU A 59 -6.68 -4.46 -3.58
CA LEU A 59 -7.78 -4.98 -2.78
C LEU A 59 -8.69 -3.89 -2.27
N PHE A 60 -8.11 -2.75 -1.91
CA PHE A 60 -8.84 -1.68 -1.24
C PHE A 60 -8.09 -0.38 -1.46
N ASN A 61 -8.80 0.74 -1.43
CA ASN A 61 -8.15 2.03 -1.60
C ASN A 61 -8.86 3.11 -0.80
N ILE A 62 -8.09 4.12 -0.40
CA ILE A 62 -8.62 5.33 0.21
C ILE A 62 -7.92 6.49 -0.47
N ASN A 63 -8.72 7.47 -0.91
CA ASN A 63 -8.16 8.69 -1.48
C ASN A 63 -8.11 9.74 -0.38
N THR A 64 -6.92 10.33 -0.18
CA THR A 64 -6.73 11.28 0.93
C THR A 64 -7.53 12.58 0.76
N LYS A 65 -8.00 12.87 -0.44
CA LYS A 65 -8.87 14.03 -0.61
C LYS A 65 -10.15 13.93 0.20
N THR A 66 -10.56 12.71 0.58
CA THR A 66 -11.79 12.51 1.32
C THR A 66 -11.56 12.39 2.82
N THR A 67 -10.33 12.51 3.28
CA THR A 67 -10.02 12.31 4.71
C THR A 67 -10.60 13.39 5.60
N GLU A 68 -10.95 14.55 5.06
CA GLU A 68 -11.61 15.61 5.84
C GLU A 68 -12.98 15.18 6.35
N LYS A 69 -13.54 14.12 5.80
CA LYS A 69 -14.78 13.55 6.34
C LYS A 69 -14.56 12.88 7.69
N PHE A 70 -13.33 12.52 7.99
CA PHE A 70 -13.00 11.78 9.21
C PHE A 70 -12.30 12.68 10.23
N TRP A 71 -11.53 13.66 9.78
CA TRP A 71 -10.76 14.53 10.66
C TRP A 71 -10.84 15.97 10.20
N PRO A 72 -10.92 16.94 11.15
CA PRO A 72 -10.90 18.35 10.78
C PRO A 72 -9.59 18.71 10.07
N LYS A 73 -9.68 19.66 9.16
CA LYS A 73 -8.54 20.09 8.38
C LYS A 73 -7.37 20.54 9.24
N GLU A 74 -7.64 21.28 10.32
CA GLU A 74 -6.57 21.78 11.18
C GLU A 74 -5.84 20.65 11.89
N LYS A 75 -6.48 19.52 12.17
CA LYS A 75 -5.82 18.37 12.74
C LYS A 75 -4.89 17.72 11.72
N ILE A 76 -5.34 17.62 10.47
CA ILE A 76 -4.53 17.08 9.39
C ILE A 76 -3.33 17.99 9.14
N ASP A 77 -3.54 19.30 9.16
CA ASP A 77 -2.45 20.25 8.96
C ASP A 77 -1.41 20.18 10.08
N LYS A 78 -1.87 19.95 11.31
CA LYS A 78 -0.99 19.93 12.47
C LYS A 78 -0.20 18.64 12.58
N TYR A 79 -0.86 17.50 12.37
CA TYR A 79 -0.26 16.19 12.63
C TYR A 79 0.07 15.41 11.37
N GLY A 80 -0.59 15.72 10.26
CA GLY A 80 -0.50 14.91 9.05
C GLY A 80 -1.21 13.58 9.22
N LEU A 81 -1.08 12.75 8.22
CA LEU A 81 -1.62 11.41 8.23
C LEU A 81 -0.46 10.43 8.23
N VAL A 82 -0.61 9.32 8.93
CA VAL A 82 0.38 8.25 8.91
C VAL A 82 -0.27 7.02 8.27
N VAL A 83 0.49 6.37 7.39
CA VAL A 83 0.05 5.13 6.77
C VAL A 83 0.91 4.02 7.35
N LEU A 84 0.24 3.06 7.95
CA LEU A 84 0.94 1.98 8.65
C LEU A 84 0.70 0.67 7.92
N SER A 85 1.79 -0.02 7.59
CA SER A 85 1.72 -1.38 7.09
C SER A 85 1.62 -2.29 8.30
N ILE A 86 0.62 -3.14 8.32
CA ILE A 86 0.39 -3.95 9.51
C ILE A 86 0.26 -5.42 9.14
N ARG A 87 0.56 -6.24 10.11
CA ARG A 87 0.41 -7.68 9.97
C ARG A 87 -0.07 -8.23 11.30
N ARG A 88 -0.98 -9.18 11.22
CA ARG A 88 -1.51 -9.84 12.41
C ARG A 88 -0.37 -10.54 13.15
N LYS A 89 -0.34 -10.38 14.47
CA LYS A 89 0.61 -11.14 15.28
C LYS A 89 0.15 -12.57 15.36
N PHE A 90 1.03 -13.48 15.11
CA PHE A 90 0.73 -14.90 15.19
C PHE A 90 -0.61 -15.26 14.68
N LYS A 91 -1.16 -16.27 15.30
CA LYS A 91 -2.51 -16.63 15.09
C LYS A 91 -3.45 -15.66 15.73
N PHE A 92 -4.50 -15.39 15.03
CA PHE A 92 -5.60 -14.63 15.54
C PHE A 92 -6.24 -15.39 16.67
N LYS A 93 -6.34 -14.78 17.84
CA LYS A 93 -7.03 -15.38 18.95
C LYS A 93 -8.47 -14.98 18.93
N ILE A 94 -9.34 -15.97 18.78
CA ILE A 94 -10.76 -15.75 18.94
C ILE A 94 -11.06 -16.11 20.35
N ASN A 95 -11.53 -15.34 21.06
CA ASN A 95 -11.81 -15.64 22.45
C ASN A 95 -13.13 -16.30 22.63
N ASN A 96 -12.26 -16.87 22.36
CA ASN A 96 -12.68 -17.42 22.61
C ASN A 96 -13.47 -17.60 22.59
N PHE A 97 -13.29 -17.83 21.82
CA PHE A 97 -13.81 -17.87 21.62
C PHE A 97 -14.17 -18.47 21.46
N LYS A 98 -14.08 -18.82 21.39
CA LYS A 98 -14.39 -19.11 21.30
C LYS A 98 -14.64 -19.33 20.73
N SER A 99 -14.53 -19.48 20.39
CA SER A 99 -14.55 -19.34 20.13
C SER A 99 -14.74 -19.27 19.47
N HIS A 100 -14.79 -19.36 18.97
CA HIS A 100 -14.72 -18.87 18.59
C HIS A 100 -14.81 -18.75 17.85
N ARG A 101 -14.99 -19.08 17.51
CA ARG A 101 -14.97 -18.66 17.10
C ARG A 101 -15.05 -18.59 16.76
#